data_97bcab489ed75db949598f9ecce63d8e
#
_entry.id   97bcab489ed75db949598f9ecce63d8e
#
_cell.length_a   1.000
_cell.length_b   1.000
_cell.length_c   1.000
_cell.angle_alpha   90.00
_cell.angle_beta   90.00
_cell.angle_gamma   90.00
#
_symmetry.space_group_name_H-M   'P 1'
#
loop_
_entity.id
_entity.type
_entity.pdbx_description
1 polymer ?
#
loop_
_entity_poly.entity_id
_entity_poly.type
_entity_poly.pdbx_seq_one_letter_code
_entity_poly.pdbx_strand_id
1 'polypeptide(L)'
;MPDQSGGSAHGRNQLQLTVLSGEILKRQLDTDHEISLSCNISELPNYHCNVVFKSKQQDIGPIGFLKFEDKRPMVSAFINLGEKDFSDFFDLLKSIPPRHASLFLYTDTYDEEYLLNRSFEQPGISVDIRDVSWRYPLI
;
A
#
# COMPACT_ATOMS: atom_id res chain seq x y z
N MET A 1 -29.50 14.11 -4.84
CA MET A 1 -28.75 13.69 -4.90
C MET A 1 -28.43 13.10 -4.66
N PRO A 2 -28.24 13.02 -4.93
CA PRO A 2 -27.64 12.25 -4.84
C PRO A 2 -26.78 12.07 -4.48
N ASP A 3 -26.38 11.74 -4.57
CA ASP A 3 -25.53 11.39 -4.37
C ASP A 3 -24.99 11.08 -3.98
N GLN A 4 -25.12 10.92 -4.09
CA GLN A 4 -24.50 10.57 -3.98
C GLN A 4 -23.72 10.25 -3.82
N SER A 5 -24.09 9.95 -3.89
CA SER A 5 -23.08 9.52 -3.97
C SER A 5 -22.08 9.66 -3.87
N GLY A 6 -22.41 9.54 -3.22
CA GLY A 6 -21.19 9.53 -2.93
C GLY A 6 -20.06 9.48 -3.55
N GLY A 7 -19.99 8.97 -3.81
CA GLY A 7 -18.74 9.04 -4.34
C GLY A 7 -18.63 10.20 -5.22
N SER A 8 -18.04 11.17 -4.74
CA SER A 8 -17.63 12.19 -5.66
C SER A 8 -16.77 11.54 -6.75
N ALA A 9 -16.81 12.09 -7.95
CA ALA A 9 -15.98 11.59 -9.04
C ALA A 9 -14.50 11.68 -8.73
N HIS A 10 -14.10 12.48 -7.74
CA HIS A 10 -12.71 12.72 -7.38
C HIS A 10 -12.26 11.96 -6.14
N GLY A 11 -13.21 11.49 -5.34
CA GLY A 11 -12.88 10.80 -4.10
C GLY A 11 -12.66 9.31 -4.33
N ARG A 12 -11.65 8.79 -3.67
CA ARG A 12 -11.36 7.36 -3.71
C ARG A 12 -10.81 6.93 -2.36
N ASN A 13 -11.09 5.69 -1.98
CA ASN A 13 -10.63 5.15 -0.70
C ASN A 13 -10.03 3.74 -0.84
N GLN A 14 -9.61 3.40 -2.03
CA GLN A 14 -9.04 2.08 -2.28
C GLN A 14 -7.99 2.18 -3.37
N LEU A 15 -6.91 1.41 -3.22
CA LEU A 15 -5.88 1.25 -4.23
C LEU A 15 -5.66 -0.23 -4.48
N GLN A 16 -5.54 -0.60 -5.73
CA GLN A 16 -5.14 -1.95 -6.13
C GLN A 16 -3.69 -1.91 -6.62
N LEU A 17 -2.85 -2.73 -6.00
CA LEU A 17 -1.44 -2.81 -6.33
C LEU A 17 -1.15 -4.15 -6.97
N THR A 18 -0.35 -4.13 -8.03
CA THR A 18 0.20 -5.35 -8.63
C THR A 18 1.65 -5.45 -8.20
N VAL A 19 2.02 -6.55 -7.55
CA VAL A 19 3.37 -6.75 -7.03
C VAL A 19 4.28 -7.15 -8.18
N LEU A 20 5.38 -6.44 -8.33
CA LEU A 20 6.40 -6.71 -9.34
C LEU A 20 7.53 -7.55 -8.76
N SER A 21 7.97 -7.22 -7.56
CA SER A 21 9.05 -7.91 -6.88
C SER A 21 8.96 -7.66 -5.39
N GLY A 22 9.69 -8.44 -4.62
CA GLY A 22 9.71 -8.26 -3.18
C GLY A 22 10.96 -8.85 -2.57
N GLU A 23 11.25 -8.39 -1.36
CA GLU A 23 12.37 -8.90 -0.59
C GLU A 23 12.05 -8.87 0.90
N ILE A 24 12.71 -9.72 1.64
CA ILE A 24 12.63 -9.78 3.09
C ILE A 24 13.90 -9.14 3.63
N LEU A 25 13.73 -8.08 4.43
CA LEU A 25 14.83 -7.37 5.02
C LEU A 25 14.98 -7.75 6.48
N LYS A 26 16.21 -7.98 6.90
CA LYS A 26 16.52 -8.23 8.30
C LYS A 26 17.72 -7.39 8.67
N ARG A 27 17.57 -6.52 9.65
CA ARG A 27 18.67 -5.70 10.14
C ARG A 27 19.52 -6.51 11.11
N GLN A 28 20.82 -6.29 11.08
CA GLN A 28 21.77 -7.04 11.89
C GLN A 28 21.51 -6.91 13.39
N LEU A 29 21.10 -5.72 13.85
CA LEU A 29 20.86 -5.44 15.26
C LEU A 29 19.40 -5.59 15.66
N ASP A 30 18.57 -6.07 14.75
CA ASP A 30 17.13 -6.16 14.94
C ASP A 30 16.69 -7.60 14.67
N THR A 31 15.86 -8.14 15.55
CA THR A 31 15.31 -9.48 15.35
C THR A 31 14.10 -9.49 14.46
N ASP A 32 13.53 -8.32 14.19
CA ASP A 32 12.33 -8.20 13.37
C ASP A 32 12.67 -8.19 11.89
N HIS A 33 11.80 -8.76 11.10
CA HIS A 33 11.89 -8.73 9.65
C HIS A 33 10.95 -7.66 9.10
N GLU A 34 11.31 -7.15 7.93
CA GLU A 34 10.43 -6.31 7.14
C GLU A 34 10.21 -6.97 5.79
N ILE A 35 9.03 -6.81 5.25
CA ILE A 35 8.72 -7.24 3.88
C ILE A 35 8.61 -5.99 3.04
N SER A 36 9.41 -5.90 1.98
CA SER A 36 9.41 -4.77 1.07
C SER A 36 8.95 -5.24 -0.31
N LEU A 37 7.91 -4.62 -0.85
CA LEU A 37 7.36 -4.96 -2.14
C LEU A 37 7.42 -3.75 -3.08
N SER A 38 7.79 -4.01 -4.33
CA SER A 38 7.76 -3.02 -5.40
C SER A 38 6.52 -3.29 -6.24
N CYS A 39 5.68 -2.28 -6.42
CA CYS A 39 4.36 -2.45 -7.01
C CYS A 39 4.03 -1.36 -8.02
N ASN A 40 3.09 -1.70 -8.91
CA ASN A 40 2.38 -0.73 -9.74
C ASN A 40 1.01 -0.46 -9.11
N ILE A 41 0.49 0.73 -9.32
CA ILE A 41 -0.83 1.14 -8.83
C ILE A 41 -1.79 1.16 -10.03
N SER A 42 -2.85 0.37 -9.97
CA SER A 42 -3.79 0.27 -11.09
C SER A 42 -4.51 1.60 -11.37
N GLU A 43 -4.92 2.31 -10.32
CA GLU A 43 -5.65 3.57 -10.44
C GLU A 43 -4.75 4.75 -10.79
N LEU A 44 -3.46 4.63 -10.52
CA LEU A 44 -2.49 5.71 -10.69
C LEU A 44 -1.27 5.18 -11.43
N PRO A 45 -1.44 4.88 -12.74
CA PRO A 45 -0.39 4.17 -13.50
C PRO A 45 0.90 4.97 -13.69
N ASN A 46 0.85 6.28 -13.46
CA ASN A 46 2.04 7.13 -13.54
C ASN A 46 2.85 7.16 -12.24
N TYR A 47 2.40 6.47 -11.20
CA TYR A 47 3.13 6.37 -9.93
C TYR A 47 3.71 4.99 -9.75
N HIS A 48 4.89 4.95 -9.14
CA HIS A 48 5.49 3.71 -8.64
C HIS A 48 5.26 3.63 -7.13
N CYS A 49 5.02 2.43 -6.61
CA CYS A 49 4.74 2.24 -5.19
C CYS A 49 5.69 1.25 -4.55
N ASN A 50 6.27 1.63 -3.43
CA ASN A 50 6.98 0.72 -2.55
C ASN A 50 6.16 0.52 -1.29
N VAL A 51 5.97 -0.74 -0.90
CA VAL A 51 5.18 -1.09 0.29
C VAL A 51 6.10 -1.80 1.27
N VAL A 52 6.13 -1.32 2.51
CA VAL A 52 6.89 -1.95 3.58
C VAL A 52 5.93 -2.44 4.64
N PHE A 53 6.01 -3.73 4.95
CA PHE A 53 5.24 -4.36 6.02
C PHE A 53 6.15 -4.63 7.19
N LYS A 54 5.67 -4.29 8.39
CA LYS A 54 6.33 -4.61 9.65
C LYS A 54 5.38 -5.36 10.56
N SER A 55 5.93 -6.21 11.41
CA SER A 55 5.16 -6.84 12.47
C SER A 55 5.10 -5.88 13.64
N LYS A 56 3.93 -5.29 13.88
CA LYS A 56 3.72 -4.36 14.98
C LYS A 56 2.27 -4.39 15.37
N GLN A 57 2.01 -4.60 16.64
CA GLN A 57 0.65 -4.63 17.12
C GLN A 57 0.04 -3.23 17.10
N GLN A 58 -1.19 -3.15 16.62
CA GLN A 58 -2.00 -1.94 16.61
C GLN A 58 -3.22 -2.18 17.47
N ASP A 59 -3.52 -1.25 18.37
CA ASP A 59 -4.72 -1.38 19.19
C ASP A 59 -5.93 -0.84 18.46
N ILE A 60 -5.88 0.39 18.00
CA ILE A 60 -6.94 1.05 17.26
C ILE A 60 -6.34 2.03 16.27
N GLY A 61 -7.14 2.44 15.30
CA GLY A 61 -6.75 3.46 14.34
C GLY A 61 -6.18 2.88 13.06
N PRO A 62 -5.50 3.70 12.28
CA PRO A 62 -4.93 3.25 11.01
C PRO A 62 -3.80 2.24 11.22
N ILE A 63 -3.69 1.29 10.30
CA ILE A 63 -2.61 0.31 10.33
C ILE A 63 -1.35 0.83 9.65
N GLY A 64 -1.44 1.96 8.99
CA GLY A 64 -0.30 2.56 8.30
C GLY A 64 -0.70 3.79 7.52
N PHE A 65 0.16 4.18 6.62
CA PHE A 65 -0.10 5.35 5.79
C PHE A 65 0.59 5.24 4.43
N LEU A 66 0.02 5.94 3.46
CA LEU A 66 0.61 6.19 2.15
C LEU A 66 1.20 7.58 2.14
N LYS A 67 2.38 7.71 1.56
CA LYS A 67 2.97 9.02 1.32
C LYS A 67 3.23 9.18 -0.16
N PHE A 68 2.51 10.11 -0.79
CA PHE A 68 2.79 10.52 -2.16
C PHE A 68 3.92 11.54 -2.10
N GLU A 69 5.07 11.18 -2.65
CA GLU A 69 6.30 11.96 -2.48
C GLU A 69 6.23 13.30 -3.18
N ASP A 70 6.97 14.27 -2.64
CA ASP A 70 7.19 15.55 -3.30
C ASP A 70 8.12 15.33 -4.48
N LYS A 71 7.85 16.02 -5.59
CA LYS A 71 8.78 16.13 -6.72
C LYS A 71 9.09 14.82 -7.44
N ARG A 72 8.36 13.73 -7.13
CA ARG A 72 8.58 12.42 -7.77
C ARG A 72 7.26 11.67 -7.93
N PRO A 73 7.13 10.87 -9.00
CA PRO A 73 5.95 10.00 -9.17
C PRO A 73 6.10 8.72 -8.35
N MET A 74 6.24 8.86 -7.05
CA MET A 74 6.53 7.75 -6.16
C MET A 74 5.64 7.79 -4.95
N VAL A 75 5.17 6.62 -4.54
CA VAL A 75 4.35 6.43 -3.34
C VAL A 75 5.08 5.45 -2.43
N SER A 76 5.18 5.82 -1.17
CA SER A 76 5.70 4.92 -0.13
C SER A 76 4.56 4.55 0.79
N ALA A 77 4.33 3.26 0.99
CA ALA A 77 3.32 2.75 1.90
C ALA A 77 3.99 2.03 3.05
N PHE A 78 3.60 2.34 4.27
CA PHE A 78 4.11 1.71 5.48
C PHE A 78 2.94 1.09 6.21
N ILE A 79 2.98 -0.23 6.40
CA ILE A 79 1.86 -0.99 6.96
C ILE A 79 2.36 -1.84 8.12
N ASN A 80 1.68 -1.72 9.26
CA ASN A 80 1.94 -2.53 10.42
C ASN A 80 0.89 -3.64 10.48
N LEU A 81 1.33 -4.88 10.52
CA LEU A 81 0.46 -6.04 10.66
C LEU A 81 0.66 -6.62 12.06
N GLY A 82 -0.40 -7.17 12.63
CA GLY A 82 -0.29 -7.97 13.83
C GLY A 82 0.64 -9.16 13.60
N GLU A 83 1.16 -9.73 14.67
CA GLU A 83 2.15 -10.80 14.58
C GLU A 83 1.65 -11.98 13.74
N LYS A 84 0.41 -12.40 13.95
CA LYS A 84 -0.15 -13.53 13.21
C LYS A 84 -0.27 -13.22 11.73
N ASP A 85 -0.85 -12.08 11.40
CA ASP A 85 -1.06 -11.70 10.01
C ASP A 85 0.27 -11.51 9.27
N PHE A 86 1.24 -10.90 9.93
CA PHE A 86 2.57 -10.75 9.36
C PHE A 86 3.22 -12.11 9.09
N SER A 87 3.12 -13.03 10.06
CA SER A 87 3.70 -14.37 9.93
C SER A 87 3.04 -15.14 8.78
N ASP A 88 1.72 -15.07 8.67
CA ASP A 88 0.99 -15.74 7.60
C ASP A 88 1.39 -15.19 6.22
N PHE A 89 1.50 -13.87 6.11
CA PHE A 89 1.92 -13.22 4.86
C PHE A 89 3.37 -13.54 4.52
N PHE A 90 4.23 -13.53 5.51
CA PHE A 90 5.64 -13.88 5.36
C PHE A 90 5.80 -15.31 4.84
N ASP A 91 5.06 -16.26 5.42
CA ASP A 91 5.11 -17.67 4.99
C ASP A 91 4.57 -17.83 3.57
N LEU A 92 3.54 -17.10 3.23
CA LEU A 92 2.96 -17.14 1.89
C LEU A 92 3.97 -16.65 0.85
N LEU A 93 4.66 -15.56 1.14
CA LEU A 93 5.66 -15.00 0.22
C LEU A 93 6.87 -15.92 0.02
N LYS A 94 7.19 -16.75 1.00
CA LYS A 94 8.26 -17.74 0.84
C LYS A 94 7.86 -18.89 -0.06
N SER A 95 6.57 -19.15 -0.16
CA SER A 95 6.04 -20.28 -0.93
C SER A 95 5.69 -19.92 -2.36
N ILE A 96 5.26 -18.68 -2.60
CA ILE A 96 4.75 -18.22 -3.88
C ILE A 96 5.48 -16.92 -4.27
N PRO A 97 5.98 -16.82 -5.51
CA PRO A 97 6.66 -15.60 -5.95
C PRO A 97 5.78 -14.37 -5.77
N PRO A 98 6.31 -13.27 -5.20
CA PRO A 98 5.51 -12.08 -4.93
C PRO A 98 4.84 -11.48 -6.16
N ARG A 99 5.44 -11.63 -7.35
CA ARG A 99 4.88 -11.09 -8.59
C ARG A 99 3.52 -11.66 -8.97
N HIS A 100 3.08 -12.71 -8.28
CA HIS A 100 1.75 -13.29 -8.49
C HIS A 100 0.71 -12.70 -7.54
N ALA A 101 1.12 -11.80 -6.66
CA ALA A 101 0.24 -11.22 -5.67
C ALA A 101 -0.36 -9.91 -6.15
N SER A 102 -1.57 -9.64 -5.68
CA SER A 102 -2.18 -8.32 -5.75
C SER A 102 -2.50 -7.88 -4.34
N LEU A 103 -2.35 -6.59 -4.09
CA LEU A 103 -2.67 -5.98 -2.80
C LEU A 103 -3.82 -5.00 -2.98
N PHE A 104 -4.70 -4.95 -2.02
CA PHE A 104 -5.76 -3.96 -1.95
C PHE A 104 -5.58 -3.16 -0.68
N LEU A 105 -5.32 -1.87 -0.82
CA LEU A 105 -5.18 -0.96 0.32
C LEU A 105 -6.48 -0.18 0.48
N TYR A 106 -7.04 -0.23 1.67
CA TYR A 106 -8.25 0.51 2.01
C TYR A 106 -7.84 1.70 2.85
N THR A 107 -8.14 2.89 2.35
CA THR A 107 -7.58 4.12 2.88
C THR A 107 -8.68 5.11 3.25
N ASP A 108 -8.30 6.17 3.94
CA ASP A 108 -9.15 7.35 4.01
C ASP A 108 -9.32 7.92 2.60
N THR A 109 -10.39 8.65 2.40
CA THR A 109 -10.69 9.22 1.08
C THR A 109 -9.59 10.19 0.64
N TYR A 110 -9.15 10.05 -0.60
CA TYR A 110 -8.18 10.95 -1.20
C TYR A 110 -8.70 11.44 -2.55
N ASP A 111 -8.17 12.56 -3.03
CA ASP A 111 -8.55 13.15 -4.30
C ASP A 111 -7.73 12.54 -5.42
N GLU A 112 -8.33 11.56 -6.11
CA GLU A 112 -7.68 10.86 -7.21
C GLU A 112 -7.35 11.80 -8.37
N GLU A 113 -8.24 12.71 -8.68
CA GLU A 113 -8.03 13.64 -9.80
C GLU A 113 -6.85 14.55 -9.53
N TYR A 114 -6.69 15.02 -8.30
CA TYR A 114 -5.52 15.80 -7.93
C TYR A 114 -4.23 15.03 -8.21
N LEU A 115 -4.20 13.74 -7.82
CA LEU A 115 -3.01 12.92 -7.98
C LEU A 115 -2.73 12.58 -9.42
N LEU A 116 -3.77 12.38 -10.25
CA LEU A 116 -3.60 12.09 -11.67
C LEU A 116 -3.08 13.28 -12.45
N ASN A 117 -3.42 14.49 -12.03
CA ASN A 117 -3.10 15.71 -12.75
C ASN A 117 -2.04 16.57 -12.05
N ARG A 118 -1.52 16.11 -10.93
CA ARG A 118 -0.55 16.86 -10.14
C ARG A 118 0.74 17.06 -10.91
N SER A 119 1.24 18.30 -10.87
CA SER A 119 2.65 18.56 -11.21
C SER A 119 3.50 18.06 -10.03
N PHE A 120 4.57 17.34 -10.32
CA PHE A 120 5.42 16.82 -9.25
C PHE A 120 6.21 17.88 -8.52
N GLU A 121 6.09 19.12 -8.94
CA GLU A 121 6.62 20.25 -8.18
C GLU A 121 5.71 20.66 -7.04
N GLN A 122 4.44 20.24 -7.08
CA GLN A 122 3.50 20.48 -5.99
C GLN A 122 3.81 19.55 -4.82
N PRO A 123 3.45 19.94 -3.59
CA PRO A 123 3.65 19.10 -2.42
C PRO A 123 2.92 17.77 -2.56
N GLY A 124 3.51 16.74 -1.97
CA GLY A 124 2.86 15.45 -1.84
C GLY A 124 1.79 15.47 -0.79
N ILE A 125 1.11 14.33 -0.63
CA ILE A 125 0.08 14.18 0.40
C ILE A 125 0.31 12.88 1.14
N SER A 126 -0.28 12.77 2.32
CA SER A 126 -0.31 11.53 3.09
C SER A 126 -1.74 11.11 3.32
N VAL A 127 -1.99 9.81 3.25
CA VAL A 127 -3.32 9.22 3.44
C VAL A 127 -3.18 8.02 4.36
N ASP A 128 -4.03 7.93 5.38
CA ASP A 128 -4.01 6.80 6.30
C ASP A 128 -4.54 5.54 5.63
N ILE A 129 -3.94 4.40 5.97
CA ILE A 129 -4.38 3.09 5.52
C ILE A 129 -5.17 2.45 6.66
N ARG A 130 -6.40 2.02 6.36
CA ARG A 130 -7.30 1.44 7.37
C ARG A 130 -7.32 -0.07 7.35
N ASP A 131 -7.05 -0.68 6.20
CA ASP A 131 -7.04 -2.13 6.06
C ASP A 131 -6.21 -2.52 4.85
N VAL A 132 -5.83 -3.77 4.79
CA VAL A 132 -5.12 -4.34 3.64
C VAL A 132 -5.60 -5.76 3.43
N SER A 133 -5.75 -6.15 2.17
CA SER A 133 -5.95 -7.54 1.80
C SER A 133 -5.01 -7.89 0.66
N TRP A 134 -4.77 -9.17 0.50
CA TRP A 134 -3.91 -9.65 -0.58
C TRP A 134 -4.55 -10.84 -1.25
N ARG A 135 -4.20 -11.01 -2.52
CA ARG A 135 -4.71 -12.09 -3.34
C ARG A 135 -3.56 -12.77 -4.06
N TYR A 136 -3.57 -14.09 -4.03
CA TYR A 136 -2.71 -14.92 -4.83
C TYR A 136 -3.58 -15.76 -5.76
N PRO A 137 -3.27 -15.81 -7.06
CA PRO A 137 -4.00 -16.69 -7.96
C PRO A 137 -3.68 -18.16 -7.62
N LEU A 138 -4.67 -19.00 -7.75
CA LEU A 138 -4.45 -20.45 -7.67
C LEU A 138 -3.77 -20.90 -8.96
N ILE A 139 -2.79 -21.75 -8.80
CA ILE A 139 -2.03 -22.28 -9.92
C ILE A 139 -2.40 -23.74 -10.13
#